data_72ab29cb635b1f05a6d144e9f8beee95
#
_entry.id   72ab29cb635b1f05a6d144e9f8beee95
#
_cell.length_a   1.000
_cell.length_b   1.000
_cell.length_c   1.000
_cell.angle_alpha   90.00
_cell.angle_beta   90.00
_cell.angle_gamma   90.00
#
_symmetry.space_group_name_H-M   'P 1'
#
loop_
_entity.id
_entity.type
_entity.pdbx_description
1 polymer ?
#
loop_
_entity_poly.entity_id
_entity_poly.type
_entity_poly.pdbx_seq_one_letter_code
_entity_poly.pdbx_strand_id
1 'polypeptide(L)'
;MIRKKNGGKADSLNAGINAARDPWFICMDADSILQHDSLEKIVRPVLEDENVIAVGGSVRPANGVVIKKGHVIKYRLPRNIIARMQSLEYARSFLAARILLDKINANMIISGAFGLFEKKTVIAVGGYDNSTMGEDMELVVRLHEFSRMNRKPYKIDFAQDAICWSQTPEKLSELCKQRKRWQRGLFQCMWGHRKMLANPRYGAVGLLSYLYFLLYELLSPFIELFGILTMVLSVMMDMLNVKFMLVFLACYALYGILLTLTAYFSRIYTIDQRFSFRELILAITACFFETTFLRFYLAFVRVTAFVGYKKNKLNWGKLERKKMNGI
;
A
#
# COMPACT_ATOMS: atom_id res chain seq x y z
N MET A 1 -21.39 -5.79 -19.14
CA MET A 1 -20.20 -4.99 -19.51
C MET A 1 -20.64 -3.58 -19.85
N ILE A 2 -20.03 -2.56 -19.24
CA ILE A 2 -20.35 -1.14 -19.46
C ILE A 2 -19.27 -0.54 -20.36
N ARG A 3 -19.67 0.05 -21.49
CA ARG A 3 -18.78 0.80 -22.38
C ARG A 3 -19.02 2.30 -22.22
N LYS A 4 -17.96 3.08 -21.96
CA LYS A 4 -18.04 4.52 -21.80
C LYS A 4 -16.77 5.19 -22.32
N LYS A 5 -16.82 6.51 -22.52
CA LYS A 5 -15.61 7.32 -22.81
C LYS A 5 -14.66 7.25 -21.62
N ASN A 6 -13.36 7.18 -21.89
CA ASN A 6 -12.35 7.14 -20.83
C ASN A 6 -12.36 8.46 -20.03
N GLY A 7 -12.73 8.36 -18.76
CA GLY A 7 -12.73 9.45 -17.77
C GLY A 7 -11.78 9.18 -16.59
N GLY A 8 -10.92 8.18 -16.71
CA GLY A 8 -10.01 7.74 -15.64
C GLY A 8 -10.57 6.58 -14.80
N LYS A 9 -9.74 6.13 -13.83
CA LYS A 9 -10.07 4.96 -12.99
C LYS A 9 -11.29 5.23 -12.10
N ALA A 10 -11.28 6.32 -11.34
CA ALA A 10 -12.37 6.67 -10.42
C ALA A 10 -13.72 6.82 -11.13
N ASP A 11 -13.74 7.46 -12.30
CA ASP A 11 -14.93 7.60 -13.14
C ASP A 11 -15.46 6.24 -13.64
N SER A 12 -14.56 5.33 -13.99
CA SER A 12 -14.94 3.96 -14.39
C SER A 12 -15.50 3.15 -13.21
N LEU A 13 -14.91 3.28 -12.02
CA LEU A 13 -15.40 2.66 -10.80
C LEU A 13 -16.78 3.18 -10.43
N ASN A 14 -17.01 4.50 -10.46
CA ASN A 14 -18.31 5.11 -10.19
C ASN A 14 -19.40 4.64 -11.16
N ALA A 15 -19.06 4.48 -12.45
CA ALA A 15 -19.99 3.90 -13.42
C ALA A 15 -20.36 2.45 -13.08
N GLY A 16 -19.38 1.66 -12.61
CA GLY A 16 -19.62 0.29 -12.14
C GLY A 16 -20.52 0.24 -10.89
N ILE A 17 -20.26 1.11 -9.91
CA ILE A 17 -21.03 1.23 -8.68
C ILE A 17 -22.50 1.58 -8.97
N ASN A 18 -22.71 2.55 -9.86
CA ASN A 18 -24.07 2.95 -10.26
C ASN A 18 -24.85 1.82 -10.95
N ALA A 19 -24.16 0.98 -11.72
CA ALA A 19 -24.77 -0.13 -12.42
C ALA A 19 -24.91 -1.40 -11.57
N ALA A 20 -24.20 -1.52 -10.46
CA ALA A 20 -24.30 -2.65 -9.55
C ALA A 20 -25.72 -2.72 -8.95
N ARG A 21 -26.28 -3.93 -8.83
CA ARG A 21 -27.61 -4.15 -8.27
C ARG A 21 -27.59 -4.57 -6.82
N ASP A 22 -26.53 -5.23 -6.42
CA ASP A 22 -26.37 -5.79 -5.08
C ASP A 22 -25.93 -4.74 -4.05
N PRO A 23 -26.17 -4.96 -2.76
CA PRO A 23 -25.80 -4.04 -1.69
C PRO A 23 -24.28 -3.91 -1.48
N TRP A 24 -23.52 -4.88 -1.96
CA TRP A 24 -22.05 -4.92 -1.90
C TRP A 24 -21.44 -4.99 -3.28
N PHE A 25 -20.26 -4.41 -3.44
CA PHE A 25 -19.48 -4.52 -4.66
C PHE A 25 -18.00 -4.70 -4.37
N ILE A 26 -17.29 -5.37 -5.27
CA ILE A 26 -15.85 -5.54 -5.21
C ILE A 26 -15.19 -4.63 -6.24
N CYS A 27 -14.20 -3.84 -5.78
CA CYS A 27 -13.25 -3.16 -6.65
C CYS A 27 -12.00 -3.99 -6.82
N MET A 28 -11.56 -4.16 -8.07
CA MET A 28 -10.35 -4.90 -8.41
C MET A 28 -9.67 -4.26 -9.63
N ASP A 29 -8.34 -4.21 -9.63
CA ASP A 29 -7.59 -3.82 -10.83
C ASP A 29 -7.72 -4.90 -11.91
N ALA A 30 -7.93 -4.49 -13.16
CA ALA A 30 -8.20 -5.40 -14.28
C ALA A 30 -7.05 -6.37 -14.62
N ASP A 31 -5.85 -6.10 -14.10
CA ASP A 31 -4.65 -6.91 -14.26
C ASP A 31 -4.24 -7.68 -13.00
N SER A 32 -5.14 -7.78 -12.05
CA SER A 32 -4.96 -8.54 -10.82
C SER A 32 -5.66 -9.90 -10.90
N ILE A 33 -5.15 -10.88 -10.16
CA ILE A 33 -5.70 -12.24 -10.09
C ILE A 33 -6.05 -12.55 -8.64
N LEU A 34 -7.28 -12.97 -8.38
CA LEU A 34 -7.67 -13.45 -7.06
C LEU A 34 -7.19 -14.89 -6.84
N GLN A 35 -6.77 -15.19 -5.61
CA GLN A 35 -6.61 -16.56 -5.18
C GLN A 35 -8.00 -17.20 -5.07
N HIS A 36 -8.07 -18.51 -5.27
CA HIS A 36 -9.31 -19.27 -5.41
C HIS A 36 -10.35 -19.00 -4.30
N ASP A 37 -9.90 -18.86 -3.07
CA ASP A 37 -10.72 -18.69 -1.86
C ASP A 37 -10.87 -17.21 -1.40
N SER A 38 -10.32 -16.26 -2.16
CA SER A 38 -10.26 -14.86 -1.75
C SER A 38 -11.62 -14.18 -1.67
N LEU A 39 -12.58 -14.58 -2.50
CA LEU A 39 -13.94 -14.03 -2.46
C LEU A 39 -14.67 -14.46 -1.18
N GLU A 40 -14.56 -15.71 -0.80
CA GLU A 40 -15.12 -16.22 0.45
C GLU A 40 -14.52 -15.49 1.65
N LYS A 41 -13.18 -15.37 1.67
CA LYS A 41 -12.45 -14.75 2.78
C LYS A 41 -12.73 -13.26 2.95
N ILE A 42 -12.89 -12.50 1.85
CA ILE A 42 -13.16 -11.07 1.96
C ILE A 42 -14.59 -10.76 2.40
N VAL A 43 -15.52 -11.69 2.18
CA VAL A 43 -16.92 -11.54 2.59
C VAL A 43 -17.14 -11.93 4.04
N ARG A 44 -16.31 -12.80 4.62
CA ARG A 44 -16.45 -13.31 5.99
C ARG A 44 -16.65 -12.21 7.04
N PRO A 45 -15.83 -11.12 7.10
CA PRO A 45 -16.05 -10.05 8.08
C PRO A 45 -17.42 -9.39 8.00
N VAL A 46 -17.99 -9.29 6.79
CA VAL A 46 -19.33 -8.72 6.59
C VAL A 46 -20.44 -9.63 7.13
N LEU A 47 -20.23 -10.94 7.12
CA LEU A 47 -21.18 -11.92 7.66
C LEU A 47 -21.09 -12.02 9.20
N GLU A 48 -19.93 -11.69 9.77
CA GLU A 48 -19.66 -11.77 11.21
C GLU A 48 -20.04 -10.48 11.97
N ASP A 49 -20.00 -9.31 11.33
CA ASP A 49 -20.25 -8.00 11.95
C ASP A 49 -21.04 -7.08 11.00
N GLU A 50 -22.27 -6.76 11.36
CA GLU A 50 -23.18 -5.88 10.60
C GLU A 50 -22.70 -4.43 10.50
N ASN A 51 -21.75 -4.01 11.35
CA ASN A 51 -21.16 -2.67 11.30
C ASN A 51 -20.06 -2.54 10.26
N VAL A 52 -19.62 -3.62 9.65
CA VAL A 52 -18.62 -3.57 8.58
C VAL A 52 -19.21 -2.86 7.37
N ILE A 53 -18.50 -1.84 6.88
CA ILE A 53 -18.90 -1.06 5.68
C ILE A 53 -17.90 -1.20 4.53
N ALA A 54 -16.69 -1.66 4.83
CA ALA A 54 -15.67 -1.94 3.82
C ALA A 54 -14.66 -2.97 4.34
N VAL A 55 -14.11 -3.80 3.46
CA VAL A 55 -13.08 -4.79 3.76
C VAL A 55 -11.96 -4.70 2.73
N GLY A 56 -10.73 -4.52 3.20
CA GLY A 56 -9.54 -4.58 2.34
C GLY A 56 -8.96 -5.98 2.27
N GLY A 57 -8.60 -6.45 1.06
CA GLY A 57 -7.83 -7.67 0.88
C GLY A 57 -6.32 -7.43 0.86
N SER A 58 -5.55 -8.51 0.97
CA SER A 58 -4.10 -8.51 0.94
C SER A 58 -3.59 -8.57 -0.50
N VAL A 59 -2.89 -7.52 -0.96
CA VAL A 59 -2.27 -7.52 -2.29
C VAL A 59 -0.86 -8.06 -2.20
N ARG A 60 -0.53 -9.02 -3.07
CA ARG A 60 0.79 -9.67 -3.12
C ARG A 60 1.40 -9.58 -4.52
N PRO A 61 2.72 -9.41 -4.63
CA PRO A 61 3.42 -9.42 -5.92
C PRO A 61 3.28 -10.76 -6.63
N ALA A 62 2.77 -10.74 -7.86
CA ALA A 62 2.64 -11.91 -8.72
C ALA A 62 3.96 -12.32 -9.40
N ASN A 63 4.99 -11.44 -9.35
CA ASN A 63 6.29 -11.72 -9.96
C ASN A 63 6.95 -12.96 -9.33
N GLY A 64 7.21 -13.99 -10.13
CA GLY A 64 7.77 -15.27 -9.66
C GLY A 64 6.73 -16.29 -9.17
N VAL A 65 5.44 -15.96 -9.24
CA VAL A 65 4.34 -16.86 -8.89
C VAL A 65 3.73 -17.44 -10.16
N VAL A 66 3.38 -18.74 -10.13
CA VAL A 66 2.62 -19.41 -11.18
C VAL A 66 1.25 -19.73 -10.61
N ILE A 67 0.22 -19.14 -11.21
CA ILE A 67 -1.18 -19.30 -10.79
C ILE A 67 -1.95 -19.98 -11.91
N LYS A 68 -2.71 -21.04 -11.59
CA LYS A 68 -3.62 -21.70 -12.53
C LYS A 68 -4.99 -21.81 -11.88
N LYS A 69 -6.03 -21.29 -12.52
CA LYS A 69 -7.42 -21.29 -12.04
C LYS A 69 -7.54 -20.79 -10.58
N GLY A 70 -6.81 -19.73 -10.23
CA GLY A 70 -6.78 -19.15 -8.88
C GLY A 70 -5.92 -19.90 -7.85
N HIS A 71 -5.37 -21.07 -8.19
CA HIS A 71 -4.49 -21.83 -7.29
C HIS A 71 -3.02 -21.49 -7.54
N VAL A 72 -2.28 -21.25 -6.46
CA VAL A 72 -0.83 -21.04 -6.52
C VAL A 72 -0.16 -22.40 -6.71
N ILE A 73 0.30 -22.66 -7.93
CA ILE A 73 1.00 -23.92 -8.26
C ILE A 73 2.47 -23.84 -7.86
N LYS A 74 3.07 -22.66 -7.96
CA LYS A 74 4.47 -22.46 -7.63
C LYS A 74 4.69 -21.04 -7.17
N TYR A 75 5.33 -20.91 -6.03
CA TYR A 75 5.81 -19.63 -5.51
C TYR A 75 7.32 -19.62 -5.48
N ARG A 76 7.93 -18.57 -5.97
CA ARG A 76 9.35 -18.28 -5.86
C ARG A 76 9.56 -16.80 -5.65
N LEU A 77 10.61 -16.43 -4.95
CA LEU A 77 11.06 -15.04 -4.94
C LEU A 77 11.33 -14.57 -6.37
N PRO A 78 10.91 -13.34 -6.73
CA PRO A 78 11.16 -12.80 -8.05
C PRO A 78 12.66 -12.88 -8.43
N ARG A 79 12.95 -13.26 -9.68
CA ARG A 79 14.32 -13.23 -10.18
C ARG A 79 14.86 -11.81 -10.31
N ASN A 80 13.99 -10.88 -10.72
CA ASN A 80 14.33 -9.47 -10.81
C ASN A 80 14.51 -8.89 -9.40
N ILE A 81 15.64 -8.21 -9.16
CA ILE A 81 16.00 -7.66 -7.84
C ILE A 81 15.02 -6.58 -7.37
N ILE A 82 14.52 -5.74 -8.28
CA ILE A 82 13.58 -4.65 -7.98
C ILE A 82 12.22 -5.24 -7.54
N ALA A 83 11.70 -6.23 -8.27
CA ALA A 83 10.47 -6.91 -7.90
C ALA A 83 10.63 -7.70 -6.60
N ARG A 84 11.83 -8.27 -6.34
CA ARG A 84 12.14 -8.99 -5.11
C ARG A 84 12.13 -8.07 -3.90
N MET A 85 12.79 -6.90 -3.98
CA MET A 85 12.76 -5.90 -2.91
C MET A 85 11.33 -5.42 -2.61
N GLN A 86 10.52 -5.19 -3.67
CA GLN A 86 9.10 -4.83 -3.49
C GLN A 86 8.29 -5.97 -2.83
N SER A 87 8.60 -7.24 -3.11
CA SER A 87 7.91 -8.36 -2.45
C SER A 87 8.13 -8.37 -0.93
N LEU A 88 9.31 -7.98 -0.48
CA LEU A 88 9.66 -7.84 0.94
C LEU A 88 9.01 -6.60 1.56
N GLU A 89 9.04 -5.49 0.85
CA GLU A 89 8.38 -4.23 1.26
C GLU A 89 6.86 -4.43 1.42
N TYR A 90 6.20 -5.10 0.47
CA TYR A 90 4.77 -5.40 0.55
C TYR A 90 4.47 -6.34 1.73
N ALA A 91 5.34 -7.33 2.00
CA ALA A 91 5.19 -8.17 3.18
C ALA A 91 5.16 -7.35 4.46
N ARG A 92 6.14 -6.46 4.63
CA ARG A 92 6.25 -5.59 5.81
C ARG A 92 5.04 -4.63 5.93
N SER A 93 4.68 -3.97 4.83
CA SER A 93 3.59 -2.99 4.81
C SER A 93 2.22 -3.60 5.11
N PHE A 94 1.90 -4.74 4.50
CA PHE A 94 0.58 -5.37 4.69
C PHE A 94 0.44 -6.13 6.00
N LEU A 95 1.51 -6.73 6.53
CA LEU A 95 1.42 -7.55 7.74
C LEU A 95 1.67 -6.78 9.04
N ALA A 96 2.50 -5.75 9.03
CA ALA A 96 2.79 -5.03 10.27
C ALA A 96 1.81 -3.87 10.52
N ALA A 97 1.80 -2.86 9.63
CA ALA A 97 1.02 -1.65 9.88
C ALA A 97 -0.48 -1.87 9.77
N ARG A 98 -0.95 -2.61 8.74
CA ARG A 98 -2.39 -2.76 8.50
C ARG A 98 -3.10 -3.59 9.55
N ILE A 99 -2.48 -4.67 10.03
CA ILE A 99 -3.08 -5.51 11.09
C ILE A 99 -3.21 -4.71 12.40
N LEU A 100 -2.20 -3.90 12.76
CA LEU A 100 -2.27 -3.07 13.95
C LEU A 100 -3.39 -2.03 13.86
N LEU A 101 -3.46 -1.30 12.73
CA LEU A 101 -4.45 -0.27 12.50
C LEU A 101 -5.87 -0.85 12.37
N ASP A 102 -6.00 -2.08 11.88
CA ASP A 102 -7.26 -2.80 11.80
C ASP A 102 -7.89 -3.04 13.17
N LYS A 103 -7.09 -3.51 14.13
CA LYS A 103 -7.57 -3.78 15.51
C LYS A 103 -8.20 -2.57 16.21
N ILE A 104 -7.85 -1.36 15.79
CA ILE A 104 -8.37 -0.11 16.34
C ILE A 104 -9.31 0.63 15.39
N ASN A 105 -9.76 -0.04 14.33
CA ASN A 105 -10.60 0.52 13.26
C ASN A 105 -10.03 1.84 12.70
N ALA A 106 -8.76 1.81 12.29
CA ALA A 106 -8.03 3.01 11.89
C ALA A 106 -7.22 2.83 10.59
N ASN A 107 -7.54 1.83 9.78
CA ASN A 107 -6.96 1.67 8.45
C ASN A 107 -7.43 2.79 7.51
N MET A 108 -6.52 3.65 7.05
CA MET A 108 -6.82 4.75 6.14
C MET A 108 -6.78 4.37 4.66
N ILE A 109 -6.43 3.12 4.34
CA ILE A 109 -6.29 2.70 2.94
C ILE A 109 -6.73 1.25 2.73
N ILE A 110 -7.62 1.04 1.77
CA ILE A 110 -7.89 -0.23 1.11
C ILE A 110 -7.29 -0.13 -0.28
N SER A 111 -6.44 -1.09 -0.65
CA SER A 111 -5.79 -1.06 -1.96
C SER A 111 -6.83 -1.08 -3.09
N GLY A 112 -6.69 -0.19 -4.04
CA GLY A 112 -7.54 -0.17 -5.24
C GLY A 112 -7.42 -1.43 -6.13
N ALA A 113 -6.52 -2.36 -5.77
CA ALA A 113 -6.39 -3.65 -6.43
C ALA A 113 -7.35 -4.71 -5.89
N PHE A 114 -7.83 -4.60 -4.63
CA PHE A 114 -8.80 -5.55 -4.07
C PHE A 114 -9.46 -4.99 -2.80
N GLY A 115 -10.73 -4.67 -2.89
CA GLY A 115 -11.56 -4.21 -1.77
C GLY A 115 -13.03 -4.50 -1.97
N LEU A 116 -13.74 -4.83 -0.89
CA LEU A 116 -15.18 -5.03 -0.80
C LEU A 116 -15.80 -3.82 -0.10
N PHE A 117 -16.89 -3.27 -0.62
CA PHE A 117 -17.50 -2.05 -0.10
C PHE A 117 -19.02 -2.14 -0.06
N GLU A 118 -19.63 -1.56 0.98
CA GLU A 118 -21.07 -1.36 1.06
C GLU A 118 -21.49 -0.24 0.10
N LYS A 119 -22.33 -0.58 -0.88
CA LYS A 119 -22.73 0.35 -1.94
C LYS A 119 -23.41 1.61 -1.41
N LYS A 120 -24.34 1.47 -0.46
CA LYS A 120 -25.10 2.61 0.05
C LYS A 120 -24.21 3.63 0.75
N THR A 121 -23.23 3.17 1.52
CA THR A 121 -22.30 4.05 2.23
C THR A 121 -21.33 4.75 1.27
N VAL A 122 -20.84 4.03 0.25
CA VAL A 122 -19.98 4.64 -0.79
C VAL A 122 -20.76 5.70 -1.60
N ILE A 123 -22.02 5.46 -1.94
CA ILE A 123 -22.87 6.46 -2.62
C ILE A 123 -23.12 7.66 -1.70
N ALA A 124 -23.39 7.45 -0.41
CA ALA A 124 -23.63 8.52 0.56
C ALA A 124 -22.44 9.48 0.71
N VAL A 125 -21.22 9.00 0.50
CA VAL A 125 -20.01 9.84 0.51
C VAL A 125 -19.66 10.39 -0.88
N GLY A 126 -20.42 10.11 -1.93
CA GLY A 126 -20.25 10.63 -3.29
C GLY A 126 -19.38 9.78 -4.22
N GLY A 127 -19.09 8.52 -3.86
CA GLY A 127 -18.29 7.60 -4.69
C GLY A 127 -16.79 7.91 -4.69
N TYR A 128 -16.07 7.47 -5.71
CA TYR A 128 -14.64 7.76 -5.89
C TYR A 128 -14.41 9.17 -6.43
N ASP A 129 -13.42 9.88 -5.88
CA ASP A 129 -13.05 11.22 -6.32
C ASP A 129 -12.09 11.18 -7.53
N ASN A 130 -12.51 11.85 -8.61
CA ASN A 130 -11.72 12.00 -9.84
C ASN A 130 -10.61 13.06 -9.73
N SER A 131 -10.61 13.88 -8.69
CA SER A 131 -9.69 15.01 -8.51
C SER A 131 -8.39 14.63 -7.81
N THR A 132 -8.24 13.36 -7.40
CA THR A 132 -7.06 12.83 -6.71
C THR A 132 -6.39 11.67 -7.46
N MET A 133 -5.10 11.49 -7.21
CA MET A 133 -4.34 10.33 -7.70
C MET A 133 -4.33 9.15 -6.71
N GLY A 134 -4.85 9.34 -5.51
CA GLY A 134 -5.00 8.34 -4.45
C GLY A 134 -6.47 8.10 -4.14
N GLU A 135 -7.25 7.79 -5.17
CA GLU A 135 -8.69 7.60 -5.09
C GLU A 135 -9.11 6.53 -4.09
N ASP A 136 -8.26 5.52 -3.91
CA ASP A 136 -8.47 4.41 -3.00
C ASP A 136 -8.31 4.81 -1.53
N MET A 137 -7.25 5.53 -1.20
CA MET A 137 -7.06 6.07 0.14
C MET A 137 -8.09 7.17 0.46
N GLU A 138 -8.36 8.04 -0.49
CA GLU A 138 -9.28 9.15 -0.33
C GLU A 138 -10.70 8.67 0.02
N LEU A 139 -11.19 7.64 -0.68
CA LEU A 139 -12.49 7.04 -0.39
C LEU A 139 -12.54 6.51 1.05
N VAL A 140 -11.53 5.76 1.49
CA VAL A 140 -11.51 5.16 2.83
C VAL A 140 -11.47 6.23 3.92
N VAL A 141 -10.66 7.28 3.74
CA VAL A 141 -10.59 8.40 4.68
C VAL A 141 -11.93 9.12 4.77
N ARG A 142 -12.62 9.33 3.65
CA ARG A 142 -13.95 9.95 3.60
C ARG A 142 -15.03 9.06 4.22
N LEU A 143 -14.93 7.73 4.09
CA LEU A 143 -15.81 6.80 4.80
C LEU A 143 -15.65 6.94 6.33
N HIS A 144 -14.41 7.02 6.82
CA HIS A 144 -14.14 7.31 8.24
C HIS A 144 -14.72 8.67 8.67
N GLU A 145 -14.44 9.73 7.92
CA GLU A 145 -14.93 11.07 8.20
C GLU A 145 -16.46 11.10 8.29
N PHE A 146 -17.15 10.57 7.30
CA PHE A 146 -18.60 10.50 7.23
C PHE A 146 -19.21 9.72 8.40
N SER A 147 -18.70 8.53 8.69
CA SER A 147 -19.23 7.67 9.74
C SER A 147 -19.04 8.29 11.13
N ARG A 148 -17.86 8.87 11.41
CA ARG A 148 -17.56 9.55 12.68
C ARG A 148 -18.39 10.81 12.87
N MET A 149 -18.56 11.63 11.84
CA MET A 149 -19.39 12.84 11.93
C MET A 149 -20.86 12.52 12.17
N ASN A 150 -21.36 11.43 11.58
CA ASN A 150 -22.74 10.99 11.75
C ASN A 150 -22.94 10.11 13.00
N ARG A 151 -21.89 9.88 13.80
CA ARG A 151 -21.92 9.03 15.02
C ARG A 151 -22.51 7.63 14.78
N LYS A 152 -22.36 7.10 13.55
CA LYS A 152 -22.80 5.77 13.20
C LYS A 152 -21.75 4.74 13.65
N PRO A 153 -22.14 3.61 14.24
CA PRO A 153 -21.23 2.49 14.40
C PRO A 153 -20.80 2.02 13.01
N TYR A 154 -19.51 1.78 12.85
CA TYR A 154 -18.96 1.30 11.59
C TYR A 154 -17.61 0.62 11.83
N LYS A 155 -17.26 -0.29 10.94
CA LYS A 155 -15.94 -0.93 10.89
C LYS A 155 -15.43 -0.98 9.46
N ILE A 156 -14.16 -0.65 9.28
CA ILE A 156 -13.40 -0.89 8.06
C ILE A 156 -12.38 -1.96 8.37
N ASP A 157 -12.58 -3.15 7.84
CA ASP A 157 -11.85 -4.36 8.20
C ASP A 157 -10.75 -4.71 7.19
N PHE A 158 -9.83 -5.58 7.58
CA PHE A 158 -8.74 -6.06 6.75
C PHE A 158 -8.64 -7.58 6.78
N ALA A 159 -9.11 -8.23 5.70
CA ALA A 159 -9.01 -9.66 5.50
C ALA A 159 -7.60 -10.04 4.99
N GLN A 160 -6.68 -10.29 5.91
CA GLN A 160 -5.26 -10.56 5.58
C GLN A 160 -5.02 -11.83 4.76
N ASP A 161 -5.96 -12.77 4.81
CA ASP A 161 -5.94 -14.06 4.13
C ASP A 161 -6.72 -14.06 2.79
N ALA A 162 -7.46 -12.99 2.50
CA ALA A 162 -8.07 -12.72 1.20
C ALA A 162 -7.01 -12.16 0.23
N ILE A 163 -6.43 -13.01 -0.62
CA ILE A 163 -5.23 -12.69 -1.39
C ILE A 163 -5.55 -12.30 -2.83
N CYS A 164 -5.02 -11.16 -3.25
CA CYS A 164 -5.00 -10.69 -4.61
C CYS A 164 -3.55 -10.59 -5.13
N TRP A 165 -3.27 -11.18 -6.27
CA TRP A 165 -1.96 -11.18 -6.90
C TRP A 165 -1.90 -10.09 -7.98
N SER A 166 -0.96 -9.15 -7.85
CA SER A 166 -0.76 -8.06 -8.80
C SER A 166 0.71 -7.95 -9.20
N GLN A 167 1.00 -7.57 -10.44
CA GLN A 167 2.38 -7.39 -10.89
C GLN A 167 2.99 -6.12 -10.33
N THR A 168 4.20 -6.24 -9.79
CA THR A 168 5.03 -5.10 -9.41
C THR A 168 6.00 -4.71 -10.53
N PRO A 169 6.38 -3.43 -10.65
CA PRO A 169 7.38 -2.98 -11.60
C PRO A 169 8.71 -3.75 -11.50
N GLU A 170 9.25 -4.12 -12.66
CA GLU A 170 10.56 -4.76 -12.78
C GLU A 170 11.66 -3.77 -13.22
N LYS A 171 11.25 -2.61 -13.77
CA LYS A 171 12.16 -1.53 -14.17
C LYS A 171 12.14 -0.42 -13.11
N LEU A 172 13.32 0.10 -12.77
CA LEU A 172 13.46 1.19 -11.80
C LEU A 172 12.69 2.45 -12.23
N SER A 173 12.68 2.77 -13.53
CA SER A 173 11.94 3.91 -14.08
C SER A 173 10.42 3.80 -13.85
N GLU A 174 9.85 2.61 -13.95
CA GLU A 174 8.43 2.36 -13.70
C GLU A 174 8.11 2.43 -12.20
N LEU A 175 9.00 1.87 -11.36
CA LEU A 175 8.90 2.00 -9.92
C LEU A 175 8.91 3.47 -9.50
N CYS A 176 9.82 4.28 -10.05
CA CYS A 176 9.88 5.72 -9.78
C CYS A 176 8.58 6.44 -10.15
N LYS A 177 8.00 6.14 -11.33
CA LYS A 177 6.71 6.70 -11.75
C LYS A 177 5.59 6.34 -10.77
N GLN A 178 5.53 5.07 -10.36
CA GLN A 178 4.56 4.56 -9.40
C GLN A 178 4.69 5.28 -8.04
N ARG A 179 5.92 5.40 -7.50
CA ARG A 179 6.17 6.05 -6.21
C ARG A 179 5.87 7.54 -6.23
N LYS A 180 6.19 8.24 -7.31
CA LYS A 180 5.79 9.66 -7.48
C LYS A 180 4.27 9.82 -7.48
N ARG A 181 3.55 8.93 -8.15
CA ARG A 181 2.09 8.94 -8.16
C ARG A 181 1.53 8.72 -6.75
N TRP A 182 1.99 7.68 -6.05
CA TRP A 182 1.55 7.39 -4.68
C TRP A 182 1.82 8.54 -3.72
N GLN A 183 3.01 9.16 -3.82
CA GLN A 183 3.36 10.31 -2.98
C GLN A 183 2.45 11.52 -3.22
N ARG A 184 2.07 11.77 -4.48
CA ARG A 184 1.11 12.83 -4.82
C ARG A 184 -0.29 12.52 -4.31
N GLY A 185 -0.77 11.30 -4.50
CA GLY A 185 -2.08 10.86 -4.00
C GLY A 185 -2.17 10.96 -2.47
N LEU A 186 -1.13 10.48 -1.78
CA LEU A 186 -1.03 10.61 -0.33
C LEU A 186 -1.10 12.08 0.12
N PHE A 187 -0.30 12.96 -0.51
CA PHE A 187 -0.32 14.40 -0.20
C PHE A 187 -1.72 15.00 -0.43
N GLN A 188 -2.36 14.68 -1.57
CA GLN A 188 -3.70 15.19 -1.89
C GLN A 188 -4.74 14.75 -0.85
N CYS A 189 -4.73 13.48 -0.47
CA CYS A 189 -5.62 12.94 0.54
C CYS A 189 -5.37 13.61 1.91
N MET A 190 -4.13 13.63 2.37
CA MET A 190 -3.77 14.23 3.67
C MET A 190 -4.12 15.71 3.72
N TRP A 191 -3.84 16.47 2.66
CA TRP A 191 -4.17 17.89 2.59
C TRP A 191 -5.69 18.15 2.56
N GLY A 192 -6.43 17.34 1.81
CA GLY A 192 -7.89 17.42 1.72
C GLY A 192 -8.57 17.21 3.06
N HIS A 193 -8.09 16.24 3.85
CA HIS A 193 -8.65 15.84 5.13
C HIS A 193 -7.85 16.37 6.35
N ARG A 194 -7.10 17.47 6.21
CA ARG A 194 -6.24 18.02 7.28
C ARG A 194 -6.97 18.36 8.58
N LYS A 195 -8.29 18.52 8.54
CA LYS A 195 -9.13 18.72 9.73
C LYS A 195 -9.15 17.53 10.68
N MET A 196 -8.76 16.36 10.20
CA MET A 196 -8.68 15.15 11.00
C MET A 196 -7.41 15.09 11.86
N LEU A 197 -6.38 15.87 11.53
CA LEU A 197 -5.10 15.87 12.24
C LEU A 197 -5.28 16.16 13.74
N ALA A 198 -4.85 15.22 14.57
CA ALA A 198 -4.91 15.30 16.03
C ALA A 198 -6.31 15.67 16.60
N ASN A 199 -7.38 15.37 15.84
CA ASN A 199 -8.75 15.73 16.22
C ASN A 199 -9.46 14.52 16.85
N PRO A 200 -9.82 14.57 18.16
CA PRO A 200 -10.46 13.47 18.87
C PRO A 200 -11.84 13.06 18.31
N ARG A 201 -12.53 13.95 17.59
CA ARG A 201 -13.81 13.65 16.95
C ARG A 201 -13.73 12.48 15.96
N TYR A 202 -12.54 12.28 15.36
CA TYR A 202 -12.30 11.19 14.40
C TYR A 202 -11.69 9.94 15.08
N GLY A 203 -11.57 9.93 16.44
CA GLY A 203 -11.06 8.79 17.20
C GLY A 203 -9.63 8.41 16.79
N ALA A 204 -9.34 7.09 16.77
CA ALA A 204 -8.01 6.58 16.45
C ALA A 204 -7.51 6.97 15.05
N VAL A 205 -8.41 7.17 14.09
CA VAL A 205 -8.03 7.62 12.74
C VAL A 205 -7.36 8.99 12.78
N GLY A 206 -7.97 9.97 13.47
CA GLY A 206 -7.40 11.32 13.58
C GLY A 206 -6.20 11.42 14.51
N LEU A 207 -6.19 10.66 15.62
CA LEU A 207 -5.16 10.75 16.66
C LEU A 207 -3.91 9.92 16.34
N LEU A 208 -4.07 8.73 15.74
CA LEU A 208 -2.97 7.80 15.51
C LEU A 208 -2.65 7.64 14.03
N SER A 209 -3.64 7.21 13.22
CA SER A 209 -3.36 6.88 11.82
C SER A 209 -2.99 8.09 11.00
N TYR A 210 -3.68 9.21 11.18
CA TYR A 210 -3.35 10.43 10.45
C TYR A 210 -1.92 10.89 10.77
N LEU A 211 -1.50 10.87 12.04
CA LEU A 211 -0.12 11.20 12.45
C LEU A 211 0.89 10.20 11.88
N TYR A 212 0.56 8.89 11.89
CA TYR A 212 1.39 7.87 11.28
C TYR A 212 1.61 8.15 9.78
N PHE A 213 0.53 8.34 9.02
CA PHE A 213 0.63 8.61 7.58
C PHE A 213 1.32 9.95 7.28
N LEU A 214 1.13 10.97 8.12
CA LEU A 214 1.80 12.26 7.99
C LEU A 214 3.31 12.12 8.21
N LEU A 215 3.73 11.53 9.33
CA LEU A 215 5.15 11.50 9.73
C LEU A 215 5.93 10.39 9.00
N TYR A 216 5.38 9.15 8.97
CA TYR A 216 6.11 7.99 8.46
C TYR A 216 5.89 7.72 6.98
N GLU A 217 4.79 8.23 6.39
CA GLU A 217 4.55 8.04 4.97
C GLU A 217 4.79 9.33 4.16
N LEU A 218 4.20 10.45 4.55
CA LEU A 218 4.31 11.68 3.76
C LEU A 218 5.63 12.42 3.98
N LEU A 219 6.03 12.63 5.23
CA LEU A 219 7.20 13.43 5.59
C LEU A 219 8.50 12.62 5.67
N SER A 220 8.45 11.30 5.83
CA SER A 220 9.67 10.49 5.97
C SER A 220 10.71 10.72 4.85
N PRO A 221 10.35 10.86 3.55
CA PRO A 221 11.36 11.12 2.53
C PRO A 221 12.14 12.42 2.73
N PHE A 222 11.46 13.45 3.24
CA PHE A 222 12.10 14.74 3.55
C PHE A 222 13.00 14.62 4.79
N ILE A 223 12.52 13.94 5.84
CA ILE A 223 13.29 13.68 7.06
C ILE A 223 14.54 12.86 6.74
N GLU A 224 14.41 11.81 5.92
CA GLU A 224 15.53 10.96 5.52
C GLU A 224 16.59 11.75 4.71
N LEU A 225 16.17 12.55 3.73
CA LEU A 225 17.11 13.37 2.95
C LEU A 225 17.76 14.47 3.80
N PHE A 226 17.01 15.11 4.70
CA PHE A 226 17.57 16.06 5.65
C PHE A 226 18.57 15.40 6.60
N GLY A 227 18.27 14.18 7.09
CA GLY A 227 19.19 13.39 7.90
C GLY A 227 20.50 13.05 7.17
N ILE A 228 20.42 12.68 5.88
CA ILE A 228 21.62 12.46 5.07
C ILE A 228 22.42 13.76 4.92
N LEU A 229 21.76 14.87 4.62
CA LEU A 229 22.42 16.18 4.49
C LEU A 229 23.14 16.57 5.77
N THR A 230 22.46 16.48 6.94
CA THR A 230 23.04 16.80 8.23
C THR A 230 24.22 15.88 8.57
N MET A 231 24.14 14.59 8.23
CA MET A 231 25.22 13.65 8.41
C MET A 231 26.46 14.04 7.57
N VAL A 232 26.26 14.36 6.29
CA VAL A 232 27.35 14.80 5.39
C VAL A 232 28.01 16.09 5.93
N LEU A 233 27.21 17.08 6.31
CA LEU A 233 27.72 18.34 6.90
C LEU A 233 28.49 18.09 8.18
N SER A 234 28.01 17.21 9.07
CA SER A 234 28.70 16.88 10.34
C SER A 234 30.04 16.18 10.10
N VAL A 235 30.14 15.34 9.05
CA VAL A 235 31.43 14.76 8.63
C VAL A 235 32.38 15.86 8.13
N MET A 236 31.90 16.75 7.26
CA MET A 236 32.73 17.85 6.72
C MET A 236 33.21 18.82 7.78
N MET A 237 32.47 18.99 8.86
CA MET A 237 32.80 19.85 9.98
C MET A 237 33.61 19.15 11.10
N ASP A 238 33.97 17.87 10.87
CA ASP A 238 34.68 17.02 11.84
C ASP A 238 33.96 16.89 13.21
N MET A 239 32.64 17.03 13.19
CA MET A 239 31.77 16.94 14.37
C MET A 239 31.25 15.54 14.65
N LEU A 240 31.48 14.59 13.74
CA LEU A 240 30.89 13.27 13.80
C LEU A 240 31.90 12.18 14.16
N ASN A 241 31.60 11.41 15.19
CA ASN A 241 32.35 10.17 15.45
C ASN A 241 31.97 9.12 14.40
N VAL A 242 32.82 8.97 13.36
CA VAL A 242 32.63 8.06 12.25
C VAL A 242 32.46 6.62 12.70
N LYS A 243 33.19 6.16 13.74
CA LYS A 243 33.07 4.79 14.25
C LYS A 243 31.66 4.54 14.82
N PHE A 244 31.16 5.47 15.65
CA PHE A 244 29.82 5.40 16.21
C PHE A 244 28.75 5.42 15.10
N MET A 245 28.89 6.31 14.11
CA MET A 245 28.01 6.38 12.97
C MET A 245 27.91 5.05 12.21
N LEU A 246 29.04 4.40 11.92
CA LEU A 246 29.07 3.12 11.22
C LEU A 246 28.37 2.01 12.02
N VAL A 247 28.60 1.95 13.33
CA VAL A 247 27.92 1.00 14.23
C VAL A 247 26.42 1.28 14.24
N PHE A 248 25.99 2.53 14.36
CA PHE A 248 24.58 2.90 14.32
C PHE A 248 23.90 2.50 13.01
N LEU A 249 24.54 2.78 11.86
CA LEU A 249 24.03 2.38 10.55
C LEU A 249 23.95 0.86 10.39
N ALA A 250 24.92 0.12 10.92
CA ALA A 250 24.90 -1.35 10.91
C ALA A 250 23.75 -1.91 11.76
N CYS A 251 23.54 -1.37 12.97
CA CYS A 251 22.41 -1.73 13.83
C CYS A 251 21.06 -1.40 13.19
N TYR A 252 20.96 -0.23 12.55
CA TYR A 252 19.74 0.18 11.82
C TYR A 252 19.43 -0.76 10.65
N ALA A 253 20.44 -1.11 9.84
CA ALA A 253 20.28 -2.05 8.75
C ALA A 253 19.87 -3.44 9.25
N LEU A 254 20.52 -3.94 10.32
CA LEU A 254 20.19 -5.22 10.96
C LEU A 254 18.75 -5.24 11.46
N TYR A 255 18.32 -4.20 12.16
CA TYR A 255 16.93 -4.06 12.61
C TYR A 255 15.93 -4.10 11.46
N GLY A 256 16.19 -3.35 10.38
CA GLY A 256 15.36 -3.35 9.17
C GLY A 256 15.27 -4.72 8.49
N ILE A 257 16.40 -5.44 8.44
CA ILE A 257 16.46 -6.81 7.91
C ILE A 257 15.62 -7.75 8.78
N LEU A 258 15.78 -7.74 10.09
CA LEU A 258 15.05 -8.58 11.04
C LEU A 258 13.53 -8.35 10.93
N LEU A 259 13.08 -7.09 10.95
CA LEU A 259 11.66 -6.77 10.77
C LEU A 259 11.11 -7.29 9.44
N THR A 260 11.84 -7.10 8.36
CA THR A 260 11.40 -7.51 7.02
C THR A 260 11.36 -9.03 6.89
N LEU A 261 12.36 -9.73 7.41
CA LEU A 261 12.38 -11.19 7.44
C LEU A 261 11.25 -11.75 8.29
N THR A 262 11.01 -11.19 9.49
CA THR A 262 9.89 -11.61 10.33
C THR A 262 8.55 -11.47 9.61
N ALA A 263 8.30 -10.32 8.97
CA ALA A 263 7.10 -10.11 8.17
C ALA A 263 7.03 -11.04 6.95
N TYR A 264 8.15 -11.33 6.31
CA TYR A 264 8.21 -12.24 5.18
C TYR A 264 7.96 -13.70 5.59
N PHE A 265 8.56 -14.15 6.69
CA PHE A 265 8.42 -15.51 7.18
C PHE A 265 7.06 -15.77 7.84
N SER A 266 6.40 -14.77 8.41
CA SER A 266 5.01 -14.92 8.89
C SER A 266 4.04 -15.37 7.80
N ARG A 267 4.39 -15.15 6.52
CA ARG A 267 3.65 -15.65 5.35
C ARG A 267 3.73 -17.17 5.17
N ILE A 268 4.76 -17.84 5.69
CA ILE A 268 4.91 -19.30 5.58
C ILE A 268 3.67 -19.99 6.15
N TYR A 269 3.18 -19.50 7.29
CA TYR A 269 1.97 -20.03 7.94
C TYR A 269 0.67 -19.79 7.15
N THR A 270 0.68 -18.78 6.23
CA THR A 270 -0.51 -18.44 5.42
C THR A 270 -0.54 -19.13 4.05
N ILE A 271 0.59 -19.65 3.54
CA ILE A 271 0.68 -20.17 2.16
C ILE A 271 1.16 -21.63 2.12
N ASP A 272 1.49 -22.23 3.27
CA ASP A 272 2.02 -23.61 3.37
C ASP A 272 3.19 -23.91 2.40
N GLN A 273 4.15 -23.00 2.32
CA GLN A 273 5.29 -23.12 1.41
C GLN A 273 6.60 -23.21 2.15
N ARG A 274 7.41 -24.22 1.77
CA ARG A 274 8.78 -24.40 2.28
C ARG A 274 9.76 -23.55 1.46
N PHE A 275 10.56 -22.74 2.16
CA PHE A 275 11.67 -21.99 1.55
C PHE A 275 12.95 -22.80 1.56
N SER A 276 13.69 -22.73 0.45
CA SER A 276 15.04 -23.29 0.40
C SER A 276 16.04 -22.33 1.07
N PHE A 277 17.16 -22.88 1.54
CA PHE A 277 18.26 -22.06 2.09
C PHE A 277 18.75 -20.98 1.11
N ARG A 278 18.73 -21.28 -0.18
CA ARG A 278 19.06 -20.32 -1.25
C ARG A 278 18.08 -19.15 -1.28
N GLU A 279 16.78 -19.40 -1.11
CA GLU A 279 15.76 -18.32 -1.07
C GLU A 279 15.91 -17.46 0.18
N LEU A 280 16.33 -18.03 1.31
CA LEU A 280 16.66 -17.30 2.52
C LEU A 280 17.82 -16.32 2.27
N ILE A 281 18.92 -16.77 1.68
CA ILE A 281 20.06 -15.88 1.34
C ILE A 281 19.62 -14.78 0.38
N LEU A 282 18.81 -15.11 -0.64
CA LEU A 282 18.28 -14.14 -1.58
C LEU A 282 17.34 -13.12 -0.93
N ALA A 283 16.59 -13.52 0.09
CA ALA A 283 15.74 -12.62 0.88
C ALA A 283 16.61 -11.68 1.74
N ILE A 284 17.60 -12.19 2.46
CA ILE A 284 18.51 -11.40 3.30
C ILE A 284 19.25 -10.36 2.46
N THR A 285 19.83 -10.77 1.33
CA THR A 285 20.55 -9.85 0.43
C THR A 285 19.62 -8.78 -0.14
N ALA A 286 18.39 -9.14 -0.52
CA ALA A 286 17.42 -8.18 -1.03
C ALA A 286 16.95 -7.21 0.08
N CYS A 287 16.77 -7.67 1.32
CA CYS A 287 16.48 -6.80 2.47
C CYS A 287 17.59 -5.79 2.71
N PHE A 288 18.85 -6.25 2.66
CA PHE A 288 20.01 -5.37 2.82
C PHE A 288 20.02 -4.26 1.75
N PHE A 289 19.88 -4.62 0.48
CA PHE A 289 19.85 -3.63 -0.60
C PHE A 289 18.61 -2.74 -0.57
N GLU A 290 17.46 -3.24 -0.14
CA GLU A 290 16.24 -2.44 0.03
C GLU A 290 16.44 -1.38 1.10
N THR A 291 16.96 -1.76 2.28
CA THR A 291 17.09 -0.85 3.42
C THR A 291 18.23 0.16 3.28
N THR A 292 19.32 -0.22 2.59
CA THR A 292 20.53 0.62 2.50
C THR A 292 20.59 1.49 1.24
N PHE A 293 20.07 1.04 0.11
CA PHE A 293 20.18 1.75 -1.16
C PHE A 293 18.83 2.17 -1.73
N LEU A 294 17.90 1.21 -1.95
CA LEU A 294 16.65 1.49 -2.64
C LEU A 294 15.79 2.47 -1.85
N ARG A 295 15.75 2.35 -0.54
CA ARG A 295 14.99 3.22 0.33
C ARG A 295 15.39 4.69 0.16
N PHE A 296 16.68 5.00 0.26
CA PHE A 296 17.17 6.38 0.10
C PHE A 296 16.97 6.91 -1.32
N TYR A 297 17.20 6.05 -2.32
CA TYR A 297 16.91 6.41 -3.70
C TYR A 297 15.41 6.75 -3.90
N LEU A 298 14.54 5.93 -3.35
CA LEU A 298 13.08 6.18 -3.43
C LEU A 298 12.66 7.38 -2.59
N ALA A 299 13.30 7.68 -1.48
CA ALA A 299 13.08 8.93 -0.73
C ALA A 299 13.35 10.14 -1.62
N PHE A 300 14.48 10.18 -2.33
CA PHE A 300 14.76 11.22 -3.30
C PHE A 300 13.70 11.30 -4.41
N VAL A 301 13.30 10.16 -4.99
CA VAL A 301 12.25 10.08 -6.02
C VAL A 301 10.92 10.63 -5.50
N ARG A 302 10.54 10.31 -4.25
CA ARG A 302 9.29 10.76 -3.63
C ARG A 302 9.30 12.28 -3.40
N VAL A 303 10.42 12.86 -2.98
CA VAL A 303 10.56 14.32 -2.86
C VAL A 303 10.43 15.01 -4.22
N THR A 304 11.05 14.45 -5.27
CA THR A 304 10.92 14.99 -6.62
C THR A 304 9.50 14.86 -7.21
N ALA A 305 8.59 14.13 -6.55
CA ALA A 305 7.18 14.07 -6.95
C ALA A 305 6.50 15.43 -6.94
N PHE A 306 6.98 16.37 -6.12
CA PHE A 306 6.43 17.72 -5.99
C PHE A 306 6.99 18.70 -7.03
N VAL A 307 8.08 18.36 -7.73
CA VAL A 307 8.60 19.17 -8.83
C VAL A 307 7.58 19.15 -9.97
N GLY A 308 7.14 20.35 -10.38
CA GLY A 308 6.10 20.49 -11.39
C GLY A 308 4.72 19.97 -10.99
N TYR A 309 4.43 19.91 -9.68
CA TYR A 309 3.17 19.36 -9.14
C TYR A 309 1.92 19.94 -9.80
N LYS A 310 1.84 21.29 -9.99
CA LYS A 310 0.68 21.93 -10.60
C LYS A 310 0.39 21.41 -12.03
N LYS A 311 1.42 21.15 -12.84
CA LYS A 311 1.29 20.61 -14.21
C LYS A 311 0.93 19.14 -14.24
N ASN A 312 1.35 18.37 -13.22
CA ASN A 312 1.25 16.91 -13.19
C ASN A 312 0.24 16.40 -12.15
N LYS A 313 -0.64 17.27 -11.64
CA LYS A 313 -1.56 16.96 -10.52
C LYS A 313 -2.39 15.70 -10.74
N LEU A 314 -2.82 15.43 -11.98
CA LEU A 314 -3.68 14.28 -12.34
C LEU A 314 -3.09 13.41 -13.47
N ASN A 315 -1.79 13.51 -13.72
CA ASN A 315 -1.15 12.74 -14.79
C ASN A 315 -0.79 11.33 -14.30
N TRP A 316 -1.56 10.34 -14.70
CA TRP A 316 -1.37 8.92 -14.34
C TRP A 316 -0.12 8.28 -14.97
N GLY A 317 0.34 8.80 -16.12
CA GLY A 317 1.40 8.19 -16.92
C GLY A 317 0.97 6.83 -17.51
N LYS A 318 1.77 6.31 -18.44
CA LYS A 318 1.61 4.94 -18.97
C LYS A 318 2.61 4.03 -18.27
N LEU A 319 2.14 2.94 -17.67
CA LEU A 319 2.96 1.83 -17.16
C LEU A 319 2.91 0.69 -18.15
N GLU A 320 4.08 0.18 -18.58
CA GLU A 320 4.17 -1.05 -19.37
C GLU A 320 4.03 -2.24 -18.43
N ARG A 321 3.11 -3.16 -18.74
CA ARG A 321 2.89 -4.38 -17.97
C ARG A 321 3.18 -5.59 -18.84
N LYS A 322 3.84 -6.59 -18.28
CA LYS A 322 4.06 -7.88 -18.94
C LYS A 322 2.85 -8.77 -18.71
N LYS A 323 2.54 -9.66 -19.67
CA LYS A 323 1.54 -10.71 -19.46
C LYS A 323 1.96 -11.61 -18.31
N MET A 324 1.04 -11.92 -17.42
CA MET A 324 1.31 -12.89 -16.35
C MET A 324 1.48 -14.29 -16.94
N ASN A 325 2.50 -15.02 -16.47
CA ASN A 325 2.71 -16.41 -16.88
C ASN A 325 1.62 -17.30 -16.26
N GLY A 326 0.82 -17.92 -17.07
CA GLY A 326 -0.17 -18.90 -16.63
C GLY A 326 -1.64 -18.55 -16.88
N ILE A 327 -1.94 -17.47 -17.61
CA ILE A 327 -3.28 -17.19 -18.15
C ILE A 327 -3.34 -17.67 -19.60
#